data_0c135de47466c5a5ce37739a2ebf3c35
#
_entry.id   0c135de47466c5a5ce37739a2ebf3c35
#
_cell.length_a   1.000
_cell.length_b   1.000
_cell.length_c   1.000
_cell.angle_alpha   90.00
_cell.angle_beta   90.00
_cell.angle_gamma   90.00
#
_symmetry.space_group_name_H-M   'P 1'
#
loop_
_entity.id
_entity.type
_entity.pdbx_description
1 polymer ?
#
loop_
_entity_poly.entity_id
_entity_poly.type
_entity_poly.pdbx_seq_one_letter_code
_entity_poly.pdbx_strand_id
1 'polypeptide(L)'
;RPEVLNAMNIDLIMGLYETFQELEKEQDSRVIIITGEGRGFCSGADLSRMGASGSENRRNRDRSDQSRRRIQELAPAIRNLPQPVVSAINGAAVGAGLSIALATDIRIATEKARFSAIFVKRGLVPDTAASATIKAIAGHGIAAEMSLTGKIYDAEWALSKGLVNEVVGPASLLDKCMEVAREIAANPPLAVRQTKQLLRVRMEDWHQIISDEDSAGEMLYDTEDQKEAVRAFLEKRKPKYIGK
;
A
#
# COMPACT_ATOMS: atom_id res chain seq x y z
N ARG A 1 9.96 -5.82 9.79
CA ARG A 1 10.78 -4.64 10.14
C ARG A 1 10.02 -3.71 11.11
N PRO A 2 9.56 -4.24 12.27
CA PRO A 2 8.69 -3.49 13.19
C PRO A 2 9.35 -2.23 13.77
N GLU A 3 10.66 -2.20 13.87
CA GLU A 3 11.45 -1.08 14.38
C GLU A 3 11.30 0.19 13.51
N VAL A 4 11.01 0.03 12.22
CA VAL A 4 10.75 1.11 11.25
C VAL A 4 9.31 1.07 10.71
N LEU A 5 8.37 0.54 11.50
CA LEU A 5 6.96 0.42 11.15
C LEU A 5 6.75 -0.31 9.81
N ASN A 6 7.52 -1.36 9.58
CA ASN A 6 7.47 -2.18 8.36
C ASN A 6 7.68 -1.36 7.08
N ALA A 7 8.53 -0.33 7.12
CA ALA A 7 8.94 0.39 5.92
C ALA A 7 9.56 -0.58 4.90
N MET A 8 9.12 -0.49 3.65
CA MET A 8 9.49 -1.43 2.60
C MET A 8 10.86 -1.10 2.01
N ASN A 9 11.85 -1.91 2.37
CA ASN A 9 13.12 -1.99 1.65
C ASN A 9 13.01 -3.02 0.51
N ILE A 10 14.08 -3.17 -0.27
CA ILE A 10 14.11 -4.08 -1.42
C ILE A 10 13.84 -5.54 -1.01
N ASP A 11 14.36 -5.98 0.14
CA ASP A 11 14.24 -7.36 0.57
C ASP A 11 12.78 -7.67 0.98
N LEU A 12 12.10 -6.73 1.67
CA LEU A 12 10.70 -6.88 2.01
C LEU A 12 9.79 -6.84 0.76
N ILE A 13 10.08 -5.95 -0.21
CA ILE A 13 9.35 -5.87 -1.48
C ILE A 13 9.48 -7.19 -2.24
N MET A 14 10.69 -7.71 -2.39
CA MET A 14 10.94 -8.95 -3.11
C MET A 14 10.29 -10.15 -2.40
N GLY A 15 10.45 -10.25 -1.07
CA GLY A 15 9.83 -11.32 -0.29
C GLY A 15 8.30 -11.32 -0.36
N LEU A 16 7.66 -10.14 -0.32
CA LEU A 16 6.21 -10.03 -0.52
C LEU A 16 5.80 -10.47 -1.93
N TYR A 17 6.52 -10.02 -2.95
CA TYR A 17 6.22 -10.38 -4.32
C TYR A 17 6.34 -11.89 -4.57
N GLU A 18 7.42 -12.50 -4.11
CA GLU A 18 7.65 -13.96 -4.20
C GLU A 18 6.56 -14.73 -3.44
N THR A 19 6.23 -14.29 -2.21
CA THR A 19 5.14 -14.89 -1.43
C THR A 19 3.80 -14.84 -2.15
N PHE A 20 3.45 -13.72 -2.80
CA PHE A 20 2.20 -13.63 -3.55
C PHE A 20 2.21 -14.54 -4.78
N GLN A 21 3.35 -14.71 -5.47
CA GLN A 21 3.48 -15.66 -6.58
C GLN A 21 3.34 -17.13 -6.12
N GLU A 22 3.81 -17.47 -4.93
CA GLU A 22 3.64 -18.79 -4.34
C GLU A 22 2.16 -19.02 -3.96
N LEU A 23 1.54 -18.04 -3.29
CA LEU A 23 0.12 -18.09 -2.90
C LEU A 23 -0.83 -18.14 -4.10
N GLU A 24 -0.48 -17.55 -5.24
CA GLU A 24 -1.28 -17.67 -6.47
C GLU A 24 -1.41 -19.13 -6.94
N LYS A 25 -0.38 -19.94 -6.73
CA LYS A 25 -0.32 -21.36 -7.13
C LYS A 25 -0.88 -22.30 -6.05
N GLU A 26 -0.97 -21.81 -4.82
CA GLU A 26 -1.38 -22.56 -3.66
C GLU A 26 -2.91 -22.76 -3.67
N GLN A 27 -3.37 -24.02 -3.49
CA GLN A 27 -4.78 -24.37 -3.63
C GLN A 27 -5.48 -24.68 -2.30
N ASP A 28 -4.72 -25.00 -1.27
CA ASP A 28 -5.26 -25.42 0.03
C ASP A 28 -5.70 -24.23 0.89
N SER A 29 -5.02 -23.09 0.73
CA SER A 29 -5.39 -21.84 1.42
C SER A 29 -6.71 -21.28 0.91
N ARG A 30 -7.63 -21.01 1.82
CA ARG A 30 -8.99 -20.54 1.50
C ARG A 30 -9.09 -19.03 1.56
N VAL A 31 -8.36 -18.38 2.48
CA VAL A 31 -8.33 -16.95 2.72
C VAL A 31 -6.93 -16.56 3.19
N ILE A 32 -6.47 -15.40 2.78
CA ILE A 32 -5.18 -14.84 3.19
C ILE A 32 -5.44 -13.66 4.12
N ILE A 33 -4.68 -13.58 5.22
CA ILE A 33 -4.67 -12.42 6.10
C ILE A 33 -3.30 -11.75 6.02
N ILE A 34 -3.28 -10.44 5.74
CA ILE A 34 -2.05 -9.63 5.72
C ILE A 34 -2.08 -8.68 6.92
N THR A 35 -1.02 -8.68 7.71
CA THR A 35 -0.84 -7.77 8.85
C THR A 35 0.59 -7.28 8.96
N GLY A 36 0.83 -6.24 9.74
CA GLY A 36 2.16 -5.76 10.07
C GLY A 36 2.61 -6.25 11.45
N GLU A 37 3.86 -6.66 11.57
CA GLU A 37 4.44 -6.97 12.87
C GLU A 37 4.64 -5.68 13.70
N GLY A 38 4.39 -5.75 15.01
CA GLY A 38 4.61 -4.65 15.93
C GLY A 38 3.55 -3.53 15.86
N ARG A 39 3.99 -2.26 15.84
CA ARG A 39 3.12 -1.10 16.03
C ARG A 39 2.46 -0.55 14.77
N GLY A 40 2.88 -0.98 13.58
CA GLY A 40 2.42 -0.45 12.30
C GLY A 40 2.07 -1.54 11.33
N PHE A 41 1.16 -1.24 10.42
CA PHE A 41 0.90 -2.09 9.26
C PHE A 41 2.07 -1.96 8.26
N CYS A 42 2.21 -0.79 7.66
CA CYS A 42 3.34 -0.45 6.80
C CYS A 42 3.42 1.07 6.60
N SER A 43 4.57 1.67 6.85
CA SER A 43 4.79 3.13 6.72
C SER A 43 5.18 3.56 5.30
N GLY A 44 5.16 2.67 4.31
CA GLY A 44 5.49 2.93 2.92
C GLY A 44 6.93 2.59 2.56
N ALA A 45 7.45 3.16 1.48
CA ALA A 45 8.81 2.92 1.02
C ALA A 45 9.86 3.42 2.04
N ASP A 46 10.95 2.68 2.20
CA ASP A 46 12.07 3.09 3.05
C ASP A 46 12.88 4.20 2.36
N LEU A 47 12.70 5.44 2.83
CA LEU A 47 13.33 6.64 2.27
C LEU A 47 14.78 6.84 2.70
N SER A 48 15.29 6.04 3.63
CA SER A 48 16.67 6.19 4.14
C SER A 48 17.74 6.09 3.05
N ARG A 49 17.43 5.40 1.97
CA ARG A 49 18.32 5.22 0.80
C ARG A 49 18.07 6.21 -0.33
N MET A 50 16.94 6.90 -0.37
CA MET A 50 16.63 7.87 -1.43
C MET A 50 17.44 9.18 -1.31
N GLY A 51 18.00 9.48 -0.13
CA GLY A 51 18.84 10.67 0.11
C GLY A 51 20.34 10.45 -0.10
N ALA A 52 20.80 9.22 -0.38
CA ALA A 52 22.21 8.88 -0.54
C ALA A 52 22.65 9.00 -2.01
N SER A 53 22.54 10.19 -2.60
CA SER A 53 23.13 10.53 -3.90
C SER A 53 24.64 10.75 -3.79
N GLY A 54 25.42 9.67 -3.82
CA GLY A 54 26.87 9.70 -3.88
C GLY A 54 27.36 8.41 -4.50
N SER A 55 27.84 8.43 -5.76
CA SER A 55 28.56 7.37 -6.48
C SER A 55 28.00 5.95 -6.28
N GLU A 56 26.72 5.75 -6.51
CA GLU A 56 26.15 4.40 -6.50
C GLU A 56 26.70 3.57 -7.66
N ASN A 57 27.31 2.46 -7.31
CA ASN A 57 27.79 1.44 -8.22
C ASN A 57 26.63 0.96 -9.12
N ARG A 58 26.87 0.70 -10.41
CA ARG A 58 25.87 0.26 -11.41
C ARG A 58 24.93 -0.84 -10.86
N ARG A 59 25.47 -1.78 -10.06
CA ARG A 59 24.68 -2.83 -9.39
C ARG A 59 23.62 -2.31 -8.40
N ASN A 60 23.86 -1.18 -7.76
CA ASN A 60 22.89 -0.58 -6.82
C ASN A 60 21.78 0.15 -7.56
N ARG A 61 22.05 0.73 -8.72
CA ARG A 61 21.02 1.31 -9.62
C ARG A 61 20.09 0.24 -10.15
N ASP A 62 20.63 -0.86 -10.69
CA ASP A 62 19.83 -1.97 -11.22
C ASP A 62 18.89 -2.56 -10.14
N ARG A 63 19.38 -2.71 -8.89
CA ARG A 63 18.55 -3.18 -7.75
C ARG A 63 17.50 -2.15 -7.33
N SER A 64 17.79 -0.86 -7.40
CA SER A 64 16.82 0.19 -7.08
C SER A 64 15.72 0.27 -8.13
N ASP A 65 16.04 0.15 -9.41
CA ASP A 65 15.07 0.13 -10.50
C ASP A 65 14.21 -1.13 -10.47
N GLN A 66 14.79 -2.28 -10.15
CA GLN A 66 14.04 -3.51 -9.93
C GLN A 66 13.09 -3.39 -8.74
N SER A 67 13.52 -2.79 -7.64
CA SER A 67 12.69 -2.54 -6.45
C SER A 67 11.50 -1.63 -6.79
N ARG A 68 11.71 -0.57 -7.56
CA ARG A 68 10.63 0.33 -7.99
C ARG A 68 9.58 -0.41 -8.82
N ARG A 69 9.99 -1.22 -9.78
CA ARG A 69 9.06 -2.02 -10.59
C ARG A 69 8.28 -3.01 -9.73
N ARG A 70 8.96 -3.70 -8.80
CA ARG A 70 8.32 -4.71 -7.95
C ARG A 70 7.36 -4.13 -6.93
N ILE A 71 7.62 -2.95 -6.35
CA ILE A 71 6.66 -2.32 -5.42
C ILE A 71 5.33 -2.03 -6.11
N GLN A 72 5.36 -1.61 -7.37
CA GLN A 72 4.16 -1.33 -8.15
C GLN A 72 3.37 -2.59 -8.52
N GLU A 73 4.05 -3.72 -8.66
CA GLU A 73 3.42 -5.00 -8.92
C GLU A 73 2.75 -5.61 -7.68
N LEU A 74 3.01 -5.12 -6.46
CA LEU A 74 2.46 -5.71 -5.24
C LEU A 74 0.93 -5.60 -5.17
N ALA A 75 0.34 -4.44 -5.51
CA ALA A 75 -1.11 -4.29 -5.49
C ALA A 75 -1.81 -5.15 -6.56
N PRO A 76 -1.36 -5.17 -7.83
CA PRO A 76 -1.82 -6.14 -8.81
C PRO A 76 -1.67 -7.59 -8.35
N ALA A 77 -0.55 -7.97 -7.76
CA ALA A 77 -0.32 -9.34 -7.27
C ALA A 77 -1.36 -9.73 -6.20
N ILE A 78 -1.61 -8.88 -5.20
CA ILE A 78 -2.65 -9.10 -4.18
C ILE A 78 -4.03 -9.26 -4.83
N ARG A 79 -4.35 -8.38 -5.77
CA ARG A 79 -5.63 -8.42 -6.49
C ARG A 79 -5.80 -9.70 -7.31
N ASN A 80 -4.72 -10.20 -7.90
CA ASN A 80 -4.75 -11.39 -8.76
C ASN A 80 -4.78 -12.71 -7.97
N LEU A 81 -4.52 -12.70 -6.67
CA LEU A 81 -4.67 -13.90 -5.84
C LEU A 81 -6.07 -14.48 -5.99
N PRO A 82 -6.20 -15.80 -6.24
CA PRO A 82 -7.50 -16.45 -6.34
C PRO A 82 -8.24 -16.47 -4.99
N GLN A 83 -7.49 -16.49 -3.87
CA GLN A 83 -8.06 -16.46 -2.53
C GLN A 83 -8.48 -15.03 -2.15
N PRO A 84 -9.59 -14.84 -1.42
CA PRO A 84 -9.88 -13.58 -0.75
C PRO A 84 -8.74 -13.17 0.19
N VAL A 85 -8.48 -11.86 0.23
CA VAL A 85 -7.43 -11.28 1.07
C VAL A 85 -8.04 -10.29 2.06
N VAL A 86 -7.77 -10.48 3.34
CA VAL A 86 -8.19 -9.61 4.44
C VAL A 86 -6.97 -8.87 4.97
N SER A 87 -7.00 -7.55 5.05
CA SER A 87 -5.96 -6.81 5.77
C SER A 87 -6.37 -6.54 7.21
N ALA A 88 -5.48 -6.93 8.13
CA ALA A 88 -5.54 -6.63 9.55
C ALA A 88 -4.63 -5.43 9.84
N ILE A 89 -5.21 -4.22 9.83
CA ILE A 89 -4.46 -2.97 9.87
C ILE A 89 -4.24 -2.56 11.34
N ASN A 90 -3.12 -3.00 11.89
CA ASN A 90 -2.77 -2.82 13.32
C ASN A 90 -2.25 -1.43 13.68
N GLY A 91 -1.91 -0.58 12.68
CA GLY A 91 -1.34 0.74 12.92
C GLY A 91 -1.20 1.55 11.63
N ALA A 92 -0.07 2.24 11.45
CA ALA A 92 0.16 3.08 10.28
C ALA A 92 0.10 2.30 8.96
N ALA A 93 -0.75 2.74 8.02
CA ALA A 93 -0.86 2.31 6.64
C ALA A 93 -0.68 3.56 5.75
N VAL A 94 0.55 3.81 5.29
CA VAL A 94 0.96 5.11 4.72
C VAL A 94 1.69 4.91 3.39
N GLY A 95 1.43 5.77 2.40
CA GLY A 95 2.05 5.67 1.08
C GLY A 95 1.79 4.31 0.43
N ALA A 96 2.83 3.62 -0.04
CA ALA A 96 2.70 2.28 -0.60
C ALA A 96 2.11 1.26 0.40
N GLY A 97 2.26 1.48 1.72
CA GLY A 97 1.57 0.68 2.73
C GLY A 97 0.05 0.86 2.71
N LEU A 98 -0.44 2.08 2.43
CA LEU A 98 -1.85 2.33 2.16
C LEU A 98 -2.28 1.62 0.87
N SER A 99 -1.49 1.71 -0.19
CA SER A 99 -1.79 1.06 -1.48
C SER A 99 -1.98 -0.45 -1.31
N ILE A 100 -1.09 -1.11 -0.55
CA ILE A 100 -1.20 -2.55 -0.22
C ILE A 100 -2.49 -2.83 0.56
N ALA A 101 -2.79 -2.05 1.60
CA ALA A 101 -4.01 -2.23 2.38
C ALA A 101 -5.27 -2.11 1.51
N LEU A 102 -5.31 -1.12 0.62
CA LEU A 102 -6.45 -0.89 -0.27
C LEU A 102 -6.55 -1.90 -1.43
N ALA A 103 -5.48 -2.62 -1.74
CA ALA A 103 -5.50 -3.70 -2.73
C ALA A 103 -6.20 -4.97 -2.22
N THR A 104 -6.38 -5.12 -0.91
CA THR A 104 -7.08 -6.28 -0.31
C THR A 104 -8.59 -6.19 -0.48
N ASP A 105 -9.29 -7.33 -0.35
CA ASP A 105 -10.73 -7.39 -0.54
C ASP A 105 -11.49 -6.81 0.66
N ILE A 106 -11.06 -7.14 1.89
CA ILE A 106 -11.66 -6.68 3.15
C ILE A 106 -10.57 -6.05 4.03
N ARG A 107 -10.90 -4.97 4.72
CA ARG A 107 -9.99 -4.22 5.58
C ARG A 107 -10.58 -4.04 6.97
N ILE A 108 -9.91 -4.59 7.97
CA ILE A 108 -10.27 -4.40 9.38
C ILE A 108 -9.11 -3.66 10.04
N ALA A 109 -9.42 -2.60 10.76
CA ALA A 109 -8.41 -1.74 11.36
C ALA A 109 -8.55 -1.67 12.89
N THR A 110 -7.46 -1.35 13.57
CA THR A 110 -7.56 -0.94 14.97
C THR A 110 -7.88 0.55 15.08
N GLU A 111 -8.40 0.97 16.24
CA GLU A 111 -8.58 2.40 16.58
C GLU A 111 -7.29 3.22 16.47
N LYS A 112 -6.13 2.56 16.60
CA LYS A 112 -4.79 3.16 16.49
C LYS A 112 -4.32 3.32 15.06
N ALA A 113 -5.02 2.74 14.08
CA ALA A 113 -4.62 2.82 12.68
C ALA A 113 -4.62 4.26 12.17
N ARG A 114 -3.68 4.56 11.28
CA ARG A 114 -3.53 5.87 10.63
C ARG A 114 -3.30 5.66 9.15
N PHE A 115 -4.01 6.45 8.35
CA PHE A 115 -4.05 6.32 6.90
C PHE A 115 -3.57 7.61 6.24
N SER A 116 -2.70 7.50 5.23
CA SER A 116 -2.24 8.67 4.49
C SER A 116 -1.75 8.33 3.09
N ALA A 117 -2.25 9.05 2.09
CA ALA A 117 -1.64 9.12 0.76
C ALA A 117 -0.54 10.19 0.74
N ILE A 118 0.53 9.98 1.51
CA ILE A 118 1.56 10.98 1.86
C ILE A 118 2.46 11.40 0.70
N PHE A 119 2.31 10.82 -0.46
CA PHE A 119 3.22 10.94 -1.62
C PHE A 119 3.62 12.38 -1.92
N VAL A 120 2.66 13.30 -2.08
CA VAL A 120 2.93 14.72 -2.42
C VAL A 120 3.82 15.41 -1.39
N LYS A 121 3.74 15.02 -0.11
CA LYS A 121 4.64 15.56 0.93
C LYS A 121 6.08 15.07 0.81
N ARG A 122 6.34 14.14 -0.09
CA ARG A 122 7.67 13.60 -0.41
C ARG A 122 8.10 13.97 -1.84
N GLY A 123 7.37 14.89 -2.50
CA GLY A 123 7.62 15.26 -3.88
C GLY A 123 7.34 14.12 -4.86
N LEU A 124 6.41 13.20 -4.49
CA LEU A 124 6.04 12.02 -5.28
C LEU A 124 4.56 12.08 -5.65
N VAL A 125 4.17 11.32 -6.64
CA VAL A 125 2.76 11.03 -6.96
C VAL A 125 2.32 9.72 -6.29
N PRO A 126 1.00 9.46 -6.14
CA PRO A 126 0.50 8.15 -5.77
C PRO A 126 1.09 7.06 -6.66
N ASP A 127 1.51 5.96 -6.06
CA ASP A 127 2.06 4.78 -6.72
C ASP A 127 1.34 3.49 -6.30
N THR A 128 1.74 2.36 -6.87
CA THR A 128 1.20 1.04 -6.52
C THR A 128 -0.34 1.03 -6.67
N ALA A 129 -0.85 1.70 -7.71
CA ALA A 129 -2.26 1.89 -8.05
C ALA A 129 -3.11 2.62 -6.97
N ALA A 130 -2.47 3.43 -6.10
CA ALA A 130 -3.20 4.18 -5.07
C ALA A 130 -4.18 5.19 -5.67
N SER A 131 -3.83 5.83 -6.79
CA SER A 131 -4.69 6.82 -7.48
C SER A 131 -6.05 6.23 -7.86
N ALA A 132 -6.07 4.98 -8.32
CA ALA A 132 -7.28 4.28 -8.71
C ALA A 132 -8.01 3.66 -7.51
N THR A 133 -7.29 3.00 -6.59
CA THR A 133 -7.92 2.29 -5.47
C THR A 133 -8.62 3.22 -4.50
N ILE A 134 -8.00 4.35 -4.14
CA ILE A 134 -8.64 5.35 -3.26
C ILE A 134 -9.91 5.87 -3.93
N LYS A 135 -9.83 6.22 -5.23
CA LYS A 135 -10.97 6.71 -6.01
C LYS A 135 -12.10 5.67 -6.11
N ALA A 136 -11.76 4.41 -6.36
CA ALA A 136 -12.73 3.32 -6.48
C ALA A 136 -13.45 3.02 -5.16
N ILE A 137 -12.75 3.13 -4.03
CA ILE A 137 -13.29 2.79 -2.70
C ILE A 137 -14.04 3.97 -2.08
N ALA A 138 -13.46 5.18 -2.11
CA ALA A 138 -13.97 6.33 -1.37
C ALA A 138 -14.50 7.48 -2.28
N GLY A 139 -14.42 7.32 -3.60
CA GLY A 139 -14.83 8.32 -4.57
C GLY A 139 -13.81 9.42 -4.82
N HIS A 140 -14.01 10.18 -5.92
CA HIS A 140 -13.04 11.16 -6.41
C HIS A 140 -12.70 12.25 -5.40
N GLY A 141 -13.70 12.81 -4.70
CA GLY A 141 -13.48 13.90 -3.75
C GLY A 141 -12.56 13.50 -2.60
N ILE A 142 -12.75 12.32 -2.02
CA ILE A 142 -11.90 11.79 -0.95
C ILE A 142 -10.51 11.44 -1.49
N ALA A 143 -10.44 10.85 -2.69
CA ALA A 143 -9.15 10.55 -3.33
C ALA A 143 -8.34 11.83 -3.57
N ALA A 144 -8.97 12.90 -4.06
CA ALA A 144 -8.34 14.19 -4.27
C ALA A 144 -7.87 14.81 -2.92
N GLU A 145 -8.73 14.82 -1.90
CA GLU A 145 -8.35 15.33 -0.58
C GLU A 145 -7.15 14.60 -0.01
N MET A 146 -7.18 13.26 0.01
CA MET A 146 -6.08 12.43 0.53
C MET A 146 -4.78 12.65 -0.24
N SER A 147 -4.85 12.58 -1.59
CA SER A 147 -3.67 12.58 -2.46
C SER A 147 -3.04 13.96 -2.61
N LEU A 148 -3.84 15.03 -2.67
CA LEU A 148 -3.33 16.39 -2.85
C LEU A 148 -2.86 17.03 -1.54
N THR A 149 -3.41 16.61 -0.39
CA THR A 149 -3.02 17.16 0.91
C THR A 149 -1.96 16.32 1.63
N GLY A 150 -1.93 15.01 1.38
CA GLY A 150 -1.12 14.05 2.12
C GLY A 150 -1.38 14.09 3.63
N LYS A 151 -2.59 14.45 4.06
CA LYS A 151 -2.98 14.44 5.47
C LYS A 151 -2.98 13.02 6.03
N ILE A 152 -2.88 12.94 7.36
CA ILE A 152 -3.04 11.70 8.10
C ILE A 152 -4.45 11.69 8.68
N TYR A 153 -5.15 10.57 8.48
CA TYR A 153 -6.51 10.33 8.95
C TYR A 153 -6.51 9.18 9.96
N ASP A 154 -7.44 9.22 10.90
CA ASP A 154 -7.63 8.15 11.88
C ASP A 154 -8.55 7.03 11.35
N ALA A 155 -8.75 6.01 12.18
CA ALA A 155 -9.54 4.84 11.84
C ALA A 155 -11.04 5.15 11.72
N GLU A 156 -11.56 6.05 12.57
CA GLU A 156 -12.97 6.44 12.54
C GLU A 156 -13.32 7.17 11.24
N TRP A 157 -12.47 8.13 10.84
CA TRP A 157 -12.61 8.79 9.56
C TRP A 157 -12.54 7.78 8.39
N ALA A 158 -11.56 6.87 8.43
CA ALA A 158 -11.41 5.85 7.38
C ALA A 158 -12.65 4.94 7.27
N LEU A 159 -13.25 4.56 8.40
CA LEU A 159 -14.52 3.82 8.45
C LEU A 159 -15.66 4.65 7.83
N SER A 160 -15.78 5.92 8.21
CA SER A 160 -16.84 6.82 7.70
C SER A 160 -16.77 7.06 6.19
N LYS A 161 -15.60 6.85 5.57
CA LYS A 161 -15.37 6.98 4.12
C LYS A 161 -15.32 5.65 3.37
N GLY A 162 -15.54 4.53 4.06
CA GLY A 162 -15.53 3.19 3.46
C GLY A 162 -14.12 2.68 3.11
N LEU A 163 -13.05 3.37 3.56
CA LEU A 163 -11.68 2.89 3.37
C LEU A 163 -11.41 1.61 4.14
N VAL A 164 -12.07 1.42 5.29
CA VAL A 164 -12.06 0.19 6.06
C VAL A 164 -13.49 -0.29 6.31
N ASN A 165 -13.64 -1.60 6.46
CA ASN A 165 -14.95 -2.24 6.66
C ASN A 165 -15.38 -2.24 8.14
N GLU A 166 -14.40 -2.31 9.05
CA GLU A 166 -14.65 -2.36 10.50
C GLU A 166 -13.46 -1.80 11.28
N VAL A 167 -13.73 -1.25 12.46
CA VAL A 167 -12.72 -0.79 13.41
C VAL A 167 -12.94 -1.50 14.73
N VAL A 168 -11.88 -2.09 15.29
CA VAL A 168 -11.91 -2.87 16.51
C VAL A 168 -10.78 -2.47 17.47
N GLY A 169 -10.88 -2.89 18.73
CA GLY A 169 -9.78 -2.74 19.68
C GLY A 169 -8.53 -3.53 19.25
N PRO A 170 -7.32 -3.06 19.60
CA PRO A 170 -6.07 -3.70 19.17
C PRO A 170 -5.96 -5.19 19.51
N ALA A 171 -6.46 -5.60 20.66
CA ALA A 171 -6.42 -7.00 21.11
C ALA A 171 -7.35 -7.92 20.31
N SER A 172 -8.38 -7.37 19.66
CA SER A 172 -9.40 -8.13 18.93
C SER A 172 -9.16 -8.19 17.43
N LEU A 173 -8.12 -7.52 16.90
CA LEU A 173 -7.92 -7.36 15.46
C LEU A 173 -7.77 -8.70 14.73
N LEU A 174 -6.84 -9.54 15.17
CA LEU A 174 -6.59 -10.82 14.51
C LEU A 174 -7.76 -11.79 14.70
N ASP A 175 -8.39 -11.81 15.86
CA ASP A 175 -9.56 -12.65 16.12
C ASP A 175 -10.72 -12.28 15.18
N LYS A 176 -10.96 -10.97 14.98
CA LYS A 176 -11.99 -10.51 14.05
C LYS A 176 -11.64 -10.83 12.59
N CYS A 177 -10.40 -10.66 12.18
CA CYS A 177 -9.97 -11.07 10.84
C CYS A 177 -10.11 -12.58 10.64
N MET A 178 -9.80 -13.38 11.66
CA MET A 178 -9.97 -14.85 11.62
C MET A 178 -11.44 -15.26 11.62
N GLU A 179 -12.32 -14.54 12.30
CA GLU A 179 -13.78 -14.73 12.24
C GLU A 179 -14.26 -14.56 10.78
N VAL A 180 -13.98 -13.40 10.15
CA VAL A 180 -14.34 -13.13 8.76
C VAL A 180 -13.73 -14.15 7.81
N ALA A 181 -12.46 -14.52 8.03
CA ALA A 181 -11.79 -15.53 7.18
C ALA A 181 -12.47 -16.90 7.30
N ARG A 182 -12.91 -17.32 8.48
CA ARG A 182 -13.66 -18.59 8.68
C ARG A 182 -15.03 -18.55 8.02
N GLU A 183 -15.75 -17.42 8.11
CA GLU A 183 -17.03 -17.24 7.40
C GLU A 183 -16.87 -17.36 5.89
N ILE A 184 -15.84 -16.75 5.30
CA ILE A 184 -15.52 -16.89 3.87
C ILE A 184 -15.15 -18.34 3.56
N ALA A 185 -14.29 -18.95 4.35
CA ALA A 185 -13.78 -20.30 4.14
C ALA A 185 -14.86 -21.40 4.29
N ALA A 186 -15.96 -21.11 4.99
CA ALA A 186 -17.10 -22.02 5.10
C ALA A 186 -17.91 -22.15 3.79
N ASN A 187 -17.73 -21.18 2.86
CA ASN A 187 -18.45 -21.20 1.59
C ASN A 187 -17.73 -22.07 0.53
N PRO A 188 -18.42 -22.53 -0.53
CA PRO A 188 -17.81 -23.28 -1.63
C PRO A 188 -16.65 -22.50 -2.30
N PRO A 189 -15.43 -23.07 -2.37
CA PRO A 189 -14.24 -22.32 -2.78
C PRO A 189 -14.30 -21.79 -4.20
N LEU A 190 -14.84 -22.54 -5.13
CA LEU A 190 -14.96 -22.11 -6.52
C LEU A 190 -15.91 -20.92 -6.65
N ALA A 191 -17.03 -20.92 -5.92
CA ALA A 191 -17.97 -19.80 -5.91
C ALA A 191 -17.31 -18.53 -5.33
N VAL A 192 -16.56 -18.67 -4.21
CA VAL A 192 -15.83 -17.56 -3.59
C VAL A 192 -14.79 -16.96 -4.55
N ARG A 193 -13.98 -17.82 -5.20
CA ARG A 193 -12.97 -17.38 -6.18
C ARG A 193 -13.59 -16.67 -7.38
N GLN A 194 -14.68 -17.23 -7.94
CA GLN A 194 -15.38 -16.61 -9.08
C GLN A 194 -16.05 -15.30 -8.68
N THR A 195 -16.65 -15.21 -7.50
CA THR A 195 -17.22 -13.96 -6.98
C THR A 195 -16.13 -12.89 -6.85
N LYS A 196 -14.98 -13.21 -6.25
CA LYS A 196 -13.85 -12.29 -6.19
C LYS A 196 -13.43 -11.83 -7.59
N GLN A 197 -13.35 -12.72 -8.55
CA GLN A 197 -13.01 -12.38 -9.93
C GLN A 197 -14.05 -11.46 -10.58
N LEU A 198 -15.35 -11.69 -10.38
CA LEU A 198 -16.41 -10.82 -10.89
C LEU A 198 -16.39 -9.42 -10.28
N LEU A 199 -16.06 -9.30 -9.01
CA LEU A 199 -15.92 -8.02 -8.34
C LEU A 199 -14.76 -7.17 -8.89
N ARG A 200 -13.80 -7.79 -9.61
CA ARG A 200 -12.68 -7.12 -10.26
C ARG A 200 -13.01 -6.60 -11.68
N VAL A 201 -13.98 -7.20 -12.36
CA VAL A 201 -14.21 -7.10 -13.82
C VAL A 201 -14.50 -5.69 -14.34
N ARG A 202 -14.59 -4.67 -13.50
CA ARG A 202 -14.78 -3.27 -13.93
C ARG A 202 -13.84 -2.29 -13.28
N MET A 203 -12.74 -2.78 -12.72
CA MET A 203 -11.66 -1.87 -12.35
C MET A 203 -10.89 -1.51 -13.61
N GLU A 204 -10.59 -0.23 -13.77
CA GLU A 204 -9.75 0.32 -14.82
C GLU A 204 -8.50 -0.55 -15.03
N ASP A 205 -7.96 -0.57 -16.25
CA ASP A 205 -6.77 -1.35 -16.55
C ASP A 205 -5.62 -0.95 -15.62
N TRP A 206 -5.28 -1.83 -14.68
CA TRP A 206 -4.23 -1.61 -13.70
C TRP A 206 -2.87 -1.37 -14.32
N HIS A 207 -2.58 -1.99 -15.46
CA HIS A 207 -1.34 -1.78 -16.17
C HIS A 207 -1.26 -0.36 -16.73
N GLN A 208 -2.37 0.16 -17.25
CA GLN A 208 -2.43 1.54 -17.72
C GLN A 208 -2.30 2.52 -16.56
N ILE A 209 -2.99 2.28 -15.44
CA ILE A 209 -2.90 3.12 -14.24
C ILE A 209 -1.47 3.18 -13.72
N ILE A 210 -0.83 2.02 -13.56
CA ILE A 210 0.57 1.94 -13.10
C ILE A 210 1.50 2.65 -14.09
N SER A 211 1.28 2.48 -15.40
CA SER A 211 2.06 3.19 -16.41
C SER A 211 1.91 4.71 -16.32
N ASP A 212 0.70 5.20 -16.04
CA ASP A 212 0.42 6.62 -15.87
C ASP A 212 1.03 7.17 -14.58
N GLU A 213 0.95 6.42 -13.48
CA GLU A 213 1.61 6.74 -12.19
C GLU A 213 3.14 6.79 -12.35
N ASP A 214 3.73 5.82 -13.04
CA ASP A 214 5.16 5.78 -13.35
C ASP A 214 5.61 6.97 -14.17
N SER A 215 4.90 7.24 -15.26
CA SER A 215 5.23 8.36 -16.17
C SER A 215 5.17 9.70 -15.42
N ALA A 216 4.15 9.89 -14.56
CA ALA A 216 4.05 11.07 -13.72
C ALA A 216 5.14 11.11 -12.65
N GLY A 217 5.52 9.96 -12.08
CA GLY A 217 6.60 9.83 -11.12
C GLY A 217 7.97 10.16 -11.71
N GLU A 218 8.26 9.67 -12.93
CA GLU A 218 9.52 9.95 -13.64
C GLU A 218 9.76 11.46 -13.83
N MET A 219 8.70 12.25 -14.04
CA MET A 219 8.81 13.70 -14.16
C MET A 219 9.23 14.40 -12.86
N LEU A 220 9.04 13.75 -11.72
CA LEU A 220 9.34 14.32 -10.40
C LEU A 220 10.68 13.83 -9.83
N TYR A 221 11.21 12.71 -10.32
CA TYR A 221 12.50 12.21 -9.88
C TYR A 221 13.60 13.21 -10.21
N ASP A 222 14.51 13.39 -9.25
CA ASP A 222 15.64 14.31 -9.34
C ASP A 222 15.29 15.80 -9.42
N THR A 223 14.01 16.19 -9.26
CA THR A 223 13.66 17.61 -9.07
C THR A 223 14.23 18.14 -7.76
N GLU A 224 14.48 19.44 -7.70
CA GLU A 224 14.99 20.10 -6.47
C GLU A 224 13.96 19.98 -5.33
N ASP A 225 12.68 20.09 -5.65
CA ASP A 225 11.60 19.95 -4.67
C ASP A 225 11.49 18.52 -4.11
N GLN A 226 11.71 17.50 -4.94
CA GLN A 226 11.74 16.10 -4.48
C GLN A 226 12.95 15.86 -3.56
N LYS A 227 14.14 16.32 -3.93
CA LYS A 227 15.36 16.25 -3.11
C LYS A 227 15.17 16.97 -1.78
N GLU A 228 14.59 18.18 -1.82
CA GLU A 228 14.28 18.96 -0.61
C GLU A 228 13.24 18.24 0.27
N ALA A 229 12.20 17.66 -0.31
CA ALA A 229 11.19 16.92 0.44
C ALA A 229 11.79 15.76 1.23
N VAL A 230 12.66 14.97 0.59
CA VAL A 230 13.36 13.84 1.23
C VAL A 230 14.33 14.34 2.29
N ARG A 231 15.16 15.36 1.98
CA ARG A 231 16.13 15.94 2.91
C ARG A 231 15.44 16.51 4.16
N ALA A 232 14.42 17.33 3.97
CA ALA A 232 13.67 17.93 5.08
C ALA A 232 13.00 16.89 5.98
N PHE A 233 12.53 15.79 5.39
CA PHE A 233 11.98 14.66 6.14
C PHE A 233 13.04 13.98 7.02
N LEU A 234 14.21 13.66 6.45
CA LEU A 234 15.32 13.03 7.19
C LEU A 234 15.86 13.96 8.29
N GLU A 235 15.94 15.26 8.02
CA GLU A 235 16.39 16.29 8.96
C GLU A 235 15.30 16.75 9.94
N LYS A 236 14.08 16.21 9.83
CA LYS A 236 12.91 16.57 10.68
C LYS A 236 12.60 18.07 10.70
N ARG A 237 12.74 18.75 9.58
CA ARG A 237 12.45 20.19 9.41
C ARG A 237 11.36 20.43 8.36
N LYS A 238 10.86 21.66 8.28
CA LYS A 238 9.94 22.09 7.22
C LYS A 238 10.69 22.22 5.89
N PRO A 239 10.16 21.66 4.79
CA PRO A 239 10.73 21.83 3.45
C PRO A 239 10.46 23.24 2.90
N LYS A 240 11.31 23.66 1.92
CA LYS A 240 11.13 24.88 1.15
C LYS A 240 11.08 24.50 -0.34
N TYR A 241 9.91 24.55 -0.93
CA TYR A 241 9.69 24.19 -2.33
C TYR A 241 9.81 25.41 -3.24
N ILE A 242 10.35 25.21 -4.43
CA ILE A 242 10.61 26.24 -5.45
C ILE A 242 9.98 25.91 -6.81
N GLY A 243 9.32 24.77 -6.96
CA GLY A 243 8.67 24.36 -8.21
C GLY A 243 9.63 23.89 -9.31
N LYS A 244 10.77 23.31 -8.95
CA LYS A 244 11.80 22.83 -9.88
C LYS A 244 12.27 21.44 -9.54
#